data_882aca55803c60c8348c516a9002fe30
#
_entry.id   882aca55803c60c8348c516a9002fe30
#
_cell.length_a   1.000
_cell.length_b   1.000
_cell.length_c   1.000
_cell.angle_alpha   90.00
_cell.angle_beta   90.00
_cell.angle_gamma   90.00
#
_symmetry.space_group_name_H-M   'P 1'
#
loop_
_entity.id
_entity.type
_entity.pdbx_description
1 polymer ?
#
loop_
_entity_poly.entity_id
_entity_poly.type
_entity_poly.pdbx_seq_one_letter_code
_entity_poly.pdbx_strand_id
1 'polypeptide(L)'
;MNKKILLGAGIAAGTLTALSVWNYHRFTLKPRSLGSATYDVKIQKLPVRAGEHTLYGELLLPKDKSGLLPTVICCSGFGTSFQFCKKTVGMCLAMSGFAAYCFDFYGGCKGSKSGGTMLEMSIFTERDDLSAVIEHIKTLDVVDQENLFLLGESQGGCVAGITAPRHRDDIQAMVQYYPAFCIPDDARKRFASVSEIPETYKVFNQKVGRVYAEKLLDFDIYREIALYDRPVLIIHGDADQVVDVSYGRRAAEVDADAQVVCLPGEDQSFSGRGKLKAAKLAFDFFTTHLTACTAAE
;
A
#
# COMPACT_ATOMS: atom_id res chain seq x y z
N MET A 1 -2.91 14.15 56.98
CA MET A 1 -2.43 14.97 55.86
C MET A 1 -1.88 14.03 54.79
N ASN A 2 -2.72 13.61 53.88
CA ASN A 2 -2.34 12.67 52.80
C ASN A 2 -2.05 13.46 51.49
N LYS A 3 -0.79 13.47 51.09
CA LYS A 3 -0.40 13.97 49.76
C LYS A 3 -0.71 12.88 48.73
N LYS A 4 -1.70 13.08 47.89
CA LYS A 4 -1.91 12.33 46.64
C LYS A 4 -0.88 12.78 45.65
N ILE A 5 0.00 11.88 45.26
CA ILE A 5 0.93 12.05 44.12
C ILE A 5 0.13 11.72 42.86
N LEU A 6 -0.11 12.73 42.02
CA LEU A 6 -0.55 12.51 40.63
C LEU A 6 0.65 11.97 39.85
N LEU A 7 0.60 10.70 39.49
CA LEU A 7 1.48 10.18 38.43
C LEU A 7 0.88 10.59 37.08
N GLY A 8 1.52 11.54 36.41
CA GLY A 8 1.26 11.86 35.02
C GLY A 8 1.78 10.73 34.13
N ALA A 9 0.89 10.12 33.38
CA ALA A 9 1.24 9.15 32.34
C ALA A 9 1.82 9.89 31.12
N GLY A 10 3.13 10.15 31.17
CA GLY A 10 3.92 10.49 30.01
C GLY A 10 4.37 9.21 29.33
N ILE A 11 3.59 8.71 28.37
CA ILE A 11 4.00 7.56 27.57
C ILE A 11 5.10 8.03 26.61
N ALA A 12 6.28 7.46 26.79
CA ALA A 12 7.47 7.73 26.01
C ALA A 12 7.28 7.22 24.58
N ALA A 13 7.01 8.13 23.62
CA ALA A 13 6.96 7.88 22.18
C ALA A 13 8.32 7.44 21.57
N GLY A 14 9.35 7.19 22.38
CA GLY A 14 10.72 6.91 21.93
C GLY A 14 11.11 5.42 21.80
N THR A 15 10.33 4.50 22.37
CA THR A 15 10.73 3.08 22.43
C THR A 15 10.05 2.18 21.39
N LEU A 16 8.96 2.61 20.79
CA LEU A 16 8.22 1.84 19.78
C LEU A 16 8.92 1.76 18.41
N THR A 17 9.74 2.75 18.05
CA THR A 17 10.39 2.84 16.74
C THR A 17 11.55 1.87 16.55
N ALA A 18 12.28 1.49 17.62
CA ALA A 18 13.37 0.54 17.53
C ALA A 18 12.88 -0.91 17.40
N LEU A 19 11.76 -1.24 18.04
CA LEU A 19 11.16 -2.58 17.98
C LEU A 19 10.48 -2.86 16.63
N SER A 20 9.84 -1.87 15.99
CA SER A 20 9.21 -2.03 14.70
C SER A 20 10.23 -2.21 13.57
N VAL A 21 11.32 -1.44 13.59
CA VAL A 21 12.44 -1.59 12.63
C VAL A 21 13.17 -2.91 12.85
N TRP A 22 13.29 -3.37 14.09
CA TRP A 22 13.96 -4.63 14.43
C TRP A 22 13.10 -5.85 14.03
N ASN A 23 11.78 -5.78 14.17
CA ASN A 23 10.86 -6.81 13.66
C ASN A 23 10.81 -6.86 12.13
N TYR A 24 11.05 -5.75 11.43
CA TYR A 24 11.11 -5.69 9.97
C TYR A 24 12.14 -6.67 9.37
N HIS A 25 13.30 -6.85 10.00
CA HIS A 25 14.35 -7.75 9.53
C HIS A 25 14.20 -9.21 9.98
N ARG A 26 13.38 -9.47 10.98
CA ARG A 26 13.34 -10.79 11.64
C ARG A 26 12.39 -11.79 10.99
N PHE A 27 11.46 -11.33 10.12
CA PHE A 27 10.44 -12.19 9.52
C PHE A 27 10.27 -11.92 8.02
N THR A 28 11.30 -12.23 7.24
CA THR A 28 11.11 -12.30 5.79
C THR A 28 10.23 -13.51 5.48
N LEU A 29 9.09 -13.27 4.83
CA LEU A 29 8.31 -14.33 4.23
C LEU A 29 9.21 -15.06 3.21
N LYS A 30 9.33 -16.39 3.33
CA LYS A 30 9.86 -17.18 2.22
C LYS A 30 8.79 -17.22 1.15
N PRO A 31 9.02 -16.64 -0.03
CA PRO A 31 8.04 -16.66 -1.11
C PRO A 31 7.68 -18.09 -1.48
N ARG A 32 6.40 -18.32 -1.73
CA ARG A 32 5.85 -19.60 -2.19
C ARG A 32 4.61 -19.33 -3.03
N SER A 33 4.22 -20.32 -3.82
CA SER A 33 2.90 -20.28 -4.48
C SER A 33 1.78 -20.31 -3.43
N LEU A 34 0.73 -19.57 -3.72
CA LEU A 34 -0.49 -19.45 -2.92
C LEU A 34 -1.64 -20.29 -3.52
N GLY A 35 -1.49 -20.72 -4.77
CA GLY A 35 -2.43 -21.56 -5.51
C GLY A 35 -1.93 -23.00 -5.70
N SER A 36 -2.61 -23.76 -6.55
CA SER A 36 -2.24 -25.14 -6.91
C SER A 36 -1.05 -25.21 -7.87
N ALA A 37 -0.91 -24.23 -8.78
CA ALA A 37 0.22 -24.13 -9.69
C ALA A 37 1.40 -23.38 -9.03
N THR A 38 2.62 -23.72 -9.43
CA THR A 38 3.83 -23.02 -8.99
C THR A 38 4.70 -22.71 -10.19
N TYR A 39 5.08 -21.44 -10.32
CA TYR A 39 5.93 -20.93 -11.39
C TYR A 39 7.26 -20.42 -10.84
N ASP A 40 8.34 -20.62 -11.60
CA ASP A 40 9.54 -19.82 -11.43
C ASP A 40 9.24 -18.37 -11.80
N VAL A 41 9.97 -17.44 -11.24
CA VAL A 41 9.72 -16.01 -11.46
C VAL A 41 10.87 -15.38 -12.26
N LYS A 42 10.52 -14.80 -13.41
CA LYS A 42 11.40 -13.90 -14.16
C LYS A 42 11.21 -12.48 -13.63
N ILE A 43 12.29 -11.81 -13.27
CA ILE A 43 12.25 -10.42 -12.81
C ILE A 43 12.82 -9.52 -13.91
N GLN A 44 12.05 -8.53 -14.30
CA GLN A 44 12.42 -7.56 -15.32
C GLN A 44 12.37 -6.15 -14.73
N LYS A 45 13.44 -5.37 -14.88
CA LYS A 45 13.40 -3.94 -14.59
C LYS A 45 12.49 -3.26 -15.59
N LEU A 46 11.57 -2.46 -15.08
CA LEU A 46 10.60 -1.74 -15.89
C LEU A 46 10.42 -0.32 -15.29
N PRO A 47 11.22 0.65 -15.73
CA PRO A 47 11.04 2.03 -15.30
C PRO A 47 9.80 2.63 -15.98
N VAL A 48 9.08 3.48 -15.23
CA VAL A 48 7.88 4.18 -15.71
C VAL A 48 8.10 5.68 -15.68
N ARG A 49 7.79 6.38 -16.76
CA ARG A 49 7.82 7.83 -16.79
C ARG A 49 6.60 8.41 -16.08
N ALA A 50 6.82 9.29 -15.09
CA ALA A 50 5.81 10.00 -14.36
C ALA A 50 6.13 11.52 -14.40
N GLY A 51 5.49 12.25 -15.28
CA GLY A 51 5.80 13.66 -15.50
C GLY A 51 7.28 13.89 -15.83
N GLU A 52 7.98 14.65 -14.97
CA GLU A 52 9.39 14.99 -15.19
C GLU A 52 10.38 13.95 -14.64
N HIS A 53 9.93 13.00 -13.82
CA HIS A 53 10.79 11.98 -13.23
C HIS A 53 10.49 10.57 -13.76
N THR A 54 11.32 9.62 -13.38
CA THR A 54 11.19 8.22 -13.77
C THR A 54 11.13 7.36 -12.52
N LEU A 55 10.06 6.58 -12.39
CA LEU A 55 9.89 5.64 -11.31
C LEU A 55 10.67 4.35 -11.60
N TYR A 56 11.42 3.90 -10.62
CA TYR A 56 12.06 2.59 -10.67
C TYR A 56 11.07 1.51 -10.27
N GLY A 57 10.93 0.49 -11.08
CA GLY A 57 10.09 -0.67 -10.76
C GLY A 57 10.62 -1.97 -11.33
N GLU A 58 10.09 -3.06 -10.81
CA GLU A 58 10.37 -4.41 -11.25
C GLU A 58 9.06 -5.15 -11.53
N LEU A 59 8.96 -5.69 -12.76
CA LEU A 59 7.88 -6.57 -13.18
C LEU A 59 8.31 -8.01 -12.93
N LEU A 60 7.53 -8.69 -12.11
CA LEU A 60 7.70 -10.09 -11.73
C LEU A 60 6.74 -10.93 -12.56
N LEU A 61 7.26 -11.79 -13.39
CA LEU A 61 6.47 -12.59 -14.33
C LEU A 61 6.58 -14.07 -13.98
N PRO A 62 5.48 -14.83 -13.97
CA PRO A 62 5.50 -16.28 -13.92
C PRO A 62 6.19 -16.79 -15.20
N LYS A 63 7.32 -17.49 -15.03
CA LYS A 63 8.08 -18.03 -16.13
C LYS A 63 7.29 -19.15 -16.84
N ASP A 64 7.38 -19.15 -18.17
CA ASP A 64 6.77 -20.19 -19.02
C ASP A 64 5.22 -20.28 -18.91
N LYS A 65 4.54 -19.30 -18.30
CA LYS A 65 3.09 -19.15 -18.39
C LYS A 65 2.73 -18.40 -19.66
N SER A 66 1.89 -19.02 -20.49
CA SER A 66 1.41 -18.44 -21.76
C SER A 66 0.16 -17.57 -21.55
N GLY A 67 -0.10 -16.71 -22.54
CA GLY A 67 -1.27 -15.82 -22.56
C GLY A 67 -1.09 -14.54 -21.76
N LEU A 68 -2.14 -13.72 -21.75
CA LEU A 68 -2.18 -12.51 -20.96
C LEU A 68 -2.21 -12.84 -19.46
N LEU A 69 -1.57 -12.02 -18.64
CA LEU A 69 -1.42 -12.27 -17.21
C LEU A 69 -2.28 -11.30 -16.41
N PRO A 70 -3.14 -11.80 -15.50
CA PRO A 70 -3.72 -10.96 -14.48
C PRO A 70 -2.58 -10.29 -13.70
N THR A 71 -2.66 -8.97 -13.50
CA THR A 71 -1.54 -8.18 -13.02
C THR A 71 -1.89 -7.39 -11.78
N VAL A 72 -1.03 -7.44 -10.77
CA VAL A 72 -1.18 -6.69 -9.52
C VAL A 72 -0.09 -5.62 -9.41
N ILE A 73 -0.48 -4.36 -9.29
CA ILE A 73 0.41 -3.24 -8.97
C ILE A 73 0.52 -3.12 -7.46
N CYS A 74 1.73 -3.21 -6.91
CA CYS A 74 2.00 -3.25 -5.49
C CYS A 74 2.60 -1.92 -4.99
N CYS A 75 1.91 -1.25 -4.07
CA CYS A 75 2.25 0.06 -3.51
C CYS A 75 2.82 -0.08 -2.11
N SER A 76 4.07 0.33 -1.91
CA SER A 76 4.75 0.27 -0.61
C SER A 76 4.29 1.37 0.35
N GLY A 77 4.43 1.14 1.66
CA GLY A 77 4.08 2.11 2.70
C GLY A 77 5.13 3.20 2.90
N PHE A 78 4.81 4.16 3.79
CA PHE A 78 5.66 5.29 4.16
C PHE A 78 7.09 4.87 4.52
N GLY A 79 8.05 5.48 3.84
CA GLY A 79 9.47 5.27 4.13
C GLY A 79 10.00 3.87 3.79
N THR A 80 9.23 3.05 3.07
CA THR A 80 9.62 1.71 2.62
C THR A 80 9.80 1.66 1.09
N SER A 81 10.74 0.85 0.63
CA SER A 81 10.98 0.67 -0.80
C SER A 81 10.15 -0.47 -1.40
N PHE A 82 10.10 -0.53 -2.72
CA PHE A 82 9.47 -1.61 -3.51
C PHE A 82 9.89 -3.02 -3.05
N GLN A 83 11.08 -3.16 -2.47
CA GLN A 83 11.56 -4.42 -1.93
C GLN A 83 10.66 -5.00 -0.84
N PHE A 84 9.92 -4.14 -0.14
CA PHE A 84 9.01 -4.59 0.89
C PHE A 84 7.82 -5.33 0.27
N CYS A 85 7.01 -4.69 -0.58
CA CYS A 85 5.91 -5.34 -1.30
C CYS A 85 6.39 -6.55 -2.11
N LYS A 86 7.54 -6.43 -2.78
CA LYS A 86 8.14 -7.55 -3.52
C LYS A 86 8.33 -8.79 -2.66
N LYS A 87 8.85 -8.63 -1.43
CA LYS A 87 9.14 -9.74 -0.52
C LYS A 87 7.92 -10.23 0.27
N THR A 88 6.97 -9.34 0.53
CA THR A 88 5.78 -9.68 1.34
C THR A 88 4.71 -10.38 0.51
N VAL A 89 4.48 -9.95 -0.73
CA VAL A 89 3.36 -10.45 -1.55
C VAL A 89 3.72 -10.62 -3.02
N GLY A 90 4.47 -9.72 -3.64
CA GLY A 90 4.69 -9.71 -5.09
C GLY A 90 5.29 -11.01 -5.63
N MET A 91 6.33 -11.55 -4.96
CA MET A 91 6.92 -12.85 -5.32
C MET A 91 5.91 -13.99 -5.19
N CYS A 92 5.08 -14.00 -4.15
CA CYS A 92 4.07 -15.03 -3.96
C CYS A 92 3.01 -15.00 -5.08
N LEU A 93 2.54 -13.83 -5.46
CA LEU A 93 1.60 -13.65 -6.57
C LEU A 93 2.22 -14.13 -7.89
N ALA A 94 3.47 -13.74 -8.18
CA ALA A 94 4.14 -14.17 -9.40
C ALA A 94 4.35 -15.70 -9.44
N MET A 95 4.74 -16.31 -8.33
CA MET A 95 4.83 -17.78 -8.21
C MET A 95 3.46 -18.48 -8.37
N SER A 96 2.36 -17.75 -8.17
CA SER A 96 0.99 -18.27 -8.28
C SER A 96 0.33 -17.96 -9.63
N GLY A 97 1.08 -17.37 -10.57
CA GLY A 97 0.62 -17.17 -11.94
C GLY A 97 0.04 -15.79 -12.25
N PHE A 98 0.16 -14.80 -11.37
CA PHE A 98 -0.08 -13.39 -11.66
C PHE A 98 1.20 -12.71 -12.13
N ALA A 99 1.11 -11.64 -12.89
CA ALA A 99 2.18 -10.68 -12.94
C ALA A 99 2.10 -9.75 -11.72
N ALA A 100 3.24 -9.31 -11.19
CA ALA A 100 3.26 -8.35 -10.10
C ALA A 100 4.26 -7.23 -10.41
N TYR A 101 3.82 -5.98 -10.34
CA TYR A 101 4.69 -4.82 -10.50
C TYR A 101 4.92 -4.14 -9.17
N CYS A 102 6.18 -4.07 -8.75
CA CYS A 102 6.60 -3.45 -7.50
C CYS A 102 7.54 -2.28 -7.82
N PHE A 103 7.25 -1.09 -7.31
CA PHE A 103 7.97 0.13 -7.65
C PHE A 103 8.23 1.02 -6.44
N ASP A 104 9.20 1.93 -6.56
CA ASP A 104 9.43 3.00 -5.59
C ASP A 104 8.65 4.25 -6.02
N PHE A 105 7.91 4.84 -5.10
CA PHE A 105 7.41 6.20 -5.26
C PHE A 105 8.56 7.22 -5.29
N TYR A 106 8.41 8.30 -6.03
CA TYR A 106 9.37 9.40 -6.03
C TYR A 106 9.43 10.04 -4.66
N GLY A 107 10.61 10.03 -4.04
CA GLY A 107 10.78 10.51 -2.67
C GLY A 107 10.11 9.66 -1.58
N GLY A 108 9.44 8.54 -1.90
CA GLY A 108 8.65 7.74 -0.96
C GLY A 108 9.45 7.12 0.18
N CYS A 109 10.77 6.95 0.04
CA CYS A 109 11.66 6.46 1.09
C CYS A 109 13.07 7.02 0.97
N LYS A 110 13.84 6.91 2.06
CA LYS A 110 15.27 7.24 2.01
C LYS A 110 16.00 6.30 1.08
N GLY A 111 16.61 6.83 0.03
CA GLY A 111 17.32 6.06 -0.98
C GLY A 111 16.40 5.37 -1.98
N SER A 112 15.20 5.94 -2.21
CA SER A 112 14.33 5.56 -3.32
C SER A 112 15.12 5.51 -4.64
N LYS A 113 14.98 4.43 -5.39
CA LYS A 113 15.60 4.30 -6.70
C LYS A 113 14.92 5.17 -7.78
N SER A 114 13.73 5.68 -7.47
CA SER A 114 13.02 6.67 -8.29
C SER A 114 13.58 8.08 -8.14
N GLY A 115 14.52 8.29 -7.19
CA GLY A 115 15.04 9.62 -6.85
C GLY A 115 14.12 10.39 -5.92
N GLY A 116 14.31 11.72 -5.87
CA GLY A 116 13.58 12.60 -4.96
C GLY A 116 13.96 12.44 -3.49
N THR A 117 13.30 13.20 -2.65
CA THR A 117 13.46 13.15 -1.20
C THR A 117 12.10 13.11 -0.52
N MET A 118 12.06 12.61 0.71
CA MET A 118 10.82 12.63 1.51
C MET A 118 10.33 14.07 1.83
N LEU A 119 11.09 15.10 1.47
CA LEU A 119 10.64 16.50 1.57
C LEU A 119 9.65 16.90 0.47
N GLU A 120 9.61 16.14 -0.63
CA GLU A 120 8.83 16.44 -1.84
C GLU A 120 7.60 15.54 -1.95
N MET A 121 7.51 14.46 -1.17
CA MET A 121 6.45 13.48 -1.28
C MET A 121 5.25 13.80 -0.38
N SER A 122 4.08 13.36 -0.82
CA SER A 122 2.80 13.32 -0.11
C SER A 122 1.93 12.20 -0.69
N ILE A 123 0.82 11.86 -0.03
CA ILE A 123 -0.12 10.89 -0.62
C ILE A 123 -0.68 11.37 -1.99
N PHE A 124 -0.64 12.67 -2.25
CA PHE A 124 -1.11 13.22 -3.53
C PHE A 124 -0.06 13.09 -4.64
N THR A 125 1.23 13.30 -4.33
CA THR A 125 2.31 13.05 -5.31
C THR A 125 2.44 11.57 -5.61
N GLU A 126 2.32 10.71 -4.57
CA GLU A 126 2.33 9.26 -4.74
C GLU A 126 1.10 8.75 -5.52
N ARG A 127 -0.07 9.40 -5.37
CA ARG A 127 -1.25 9.15 -6.20
C ARG A 127 -0.97 9.43 -7.68
N ASP A 128 -0.31 10.54 -7.97
CA ASP A 128 0.00 10.94 -9.35
C ASP A 128 1.07 9.99 -9.94
N ASP A 129 2.04 9.52 -9.15
CA ASP A 129 2.98 8.46 -9.51
C ASP A 129 2.25 7.15 -9.83
N LEU A 130 1.34 6.71 -8.95
CA LEU A 130 0.58 5.48 -9.16
C LEU A 130 -0.32 5.57 -10.41
N SER A 131 -0.92 6.73 -10.68
CA SER A 131 -1.68 6.95 -11.90
C SER A 131 -0.81 6.74 -13.15
N ALA A 132 0.42 7.29 -13.17
CA ALA A 132 1.34 7.09 -14.28
C ALA A 132 1.76 5.60 -14.42
N VAL A 133 1.90 4.89 -13.31
CA VAL A 133 2.19 3.45 -13.32
C VAL A 133 1.01 2.66 -13.91
N ILE A 134 -0.22 2.93 -13.50
CA ILE A 134 -1.42 2.26 -14.05
C ILE A 134 -1.49 2.47 -15.56
N GLU A 135 -1.35 3.72 -16.02
CA GLU A 135 -1.39 4.05 -17.45
C GLU A 135 -0.31 3.33 -18.25
N HIS A 136 0.88 3.14 -17.70
CA HIS A 136 1.95 2.42 -18.36
C HIS A 136 1.76 0.90 -18.35
N ILE A 137 1.42 0.33 -17.20
CA ILE A 137 1.30 -1.12 -17.04
C ILE A 137 0.19 -1.69 -17.94
N LYS A 138 -0.94 -1.01 -18.07
CA LYS A 138 -2.04 -1.45 -18.93
C LYS A 138 -1.68 -1.49 -20.42
N THR A 139 -0.59 -0.83 -20.87
CA THR A 139 -0.15 -0.87 -22.28
C THR A 139 0.78 -2.03 -22.61
N LEU A 140 1.17 -2.86 -21.63
CA LEU A 140 2.11 -3.96 -21.87
C LEU A 140 1.40 -5.17 -22.52
N ASP A 141 1.97 -5.72 -23.56
CA ASP A 141 1.43 -6.88 -24.32
C ASP A 141 1.22 -8.14 -23.46
N VAL A 142 1.85 -8.22 -22.29
CA VAL A 142 1.76 -9.35 -21.37
C VAL A 142 0.64 -9.19 -20.33
N VAL A 143 0.09 -8.00 -20.22
CA VAL A 143 -0.91 -7.64 -19.19
C VAL A 143 -2.33 -7.90 -19.69
N ASP A 144 -3.10 -8.62 -18.90
CA ASP A 144 -4.54 -8.73 -19.08
C ASP A 144 -5.20 -7.46 -18.52
N GLN A 145 -5.64 -6.59 -19.45
CA GLN A 145 -6.22 -5.29 -19.10
C GLN A 145 -7.56 -5.41 -18.35
N GLU A 146 -8.31 -6.48 -18.58
CA GLU A 146 -9.55 -6.77 -17.84
C GLU A 146 -9.30 -7.27 -16.41
N ASN A 147 -8.06 -7.66 -16.11
CA ASN A 147 -7.64 -8.24 -14.84
C ASN A 147 -6.44 -7.48 -14.23
N LEU A 148 -6.57 -6.16 -14.13
CA LEU A 148 -5.61 -5.28 -13.46
C LEU A 148 -6.09 -4.96 -12.05
N PHE A 149 -5.20 -5.15 -11.06
CA PHE A 149 -5.50 -5.04 -9.64
C PHE A 149 -4.50 -4.13 -8.92
N LEU A 150 -4.94 -3.55 -7.80
CA LEU A 150 -4.07 -2.82 -6.87
C LEU A 150 -3.88 -3.59 -5.57
N LEU A 151 -2.67 -3.56 -5.03
CA LEU A 151 -2.40 -3.95 -3.65
C LEU A 151 -1.56 -2.86 -2.99
N GLY A 152 -2.01 -2.33 -1.86
CA GLY A 152 -1.29 -1.29 -1.14
C GLY A 152 -1.12 -1.59 0.34
N GLU A 153 0.06 -1.25 0.89
CA GLU A 153 0.41 -1.46 2.29
C GLU A 153 0.50 -0.12 3.01
N SER A 154 -0.20 0.06 4.15
CA SER A 154 -0.13 1.26 4.98
C SER A 154 -0.41 2.55 4.17
N GLN A 155 0.52 3.49 4.05
CA GLN A 155 0.39 4.67 3.19
C GLN A 155 0.11 4.27 1.73
N GLY A 156 0.79 3.24 1.21
CA GLY A 156 0.51 2.73 -0.14
C GLY A 156 -0.92 2.20 -0.30
N GLY A 157 -1.53 1.66 0.77
CA GLY A 157 -2.95 1.30 0.82
C GLY A 157 -3.86 2.53 0.76
N CYS A 158 -3.50 3.58 1.50
CA CYS A 158 -4.18 4.88 1.42
C CYS A 158 -4.08 5.47 0.01
N VAL A 159 -2.88 5.47 -0.59
CA VAL A 159 -2.64 5.97 -1.95
C VAL A 159 -3.41 5.16 -2.99
N ALA A 160 -3.41 3.83 -2.89
CA ALA A 160 -4.22 2.97 -3.77
C ALA A 160 -5.71 3.34 -3.68
N GLY A 161 -6.23 3.53 -2.45
CA GLY A 161 -7.62 3.91 -2.22
C GLY A 161 -8.03 5.23 -2.87
N ILE A 162 -7.18 6.27 -2.82
CA ILE A 162 -7.48 7.58 -3.42
C ILE A 162 -7.12 7.65 -4.92
N THR A 163 -6.44 6.63 -5.46
CA THR A 163 -6.12 6.54 -6.89
C THR A 163 -7.16 5.74 -7.65
N ALA A 164 -7.65 4.64 -7.06
CA ALA A 164 -8.58 3.72 -7.71
C ALA A 164 -9.83 4.39 -8.30
N PRO A 165 -10.48 5.38 -7.66
CA PRO A 165 -11.62 6.09 -8.25
C PRO A 165 -11.32 6.76 -9.60
N ARG A 166 -10.08 7.20 -9.81
CA ARG A 166 -9.63 7.88 -11.04
C ARG A 166 -9.36 6.91 -12.19
N HIS A 167 -9.18 5.63 -11.84
CA HIS A 167 -8.90 4.51 -12.74
C HIS A 167 -9.93 3.39 -12.57
N ARG A 168 -11.18 3.78 -12.26
CA ARG A 168 -12.27 2.86 -11.96
C ARG A 168 -12.49 1.83 -13.07
N ASP A 169 -12.36 2.23 -14.31
CA ASP A 169 -12.58 1.35 -15.46
C ASP A 169 -11.37 0.46 -15.79
N ASP A 170 -10.20 0.82 -15.28
CA ASP A 170 -8.96 0.05 -15.46
C ASP A 170 -8.75 -0.96 -14.31
N ILE A 171 -9.11 -0.59 -13.07
CA ILE A 171 -8.83 -1.41 -11.89
C ILE A 171 -10.03 -2.26 -11.52
N GLN A 172 -9.88 -3.58 -11.63
CA GLN A 172 -10.95 -4.56 -11.41
C GLN A 172 -11.28 -4.78 -9.93
N ALA A 173 -10.26 -4.82 -9.07
CA ALA A 173 -10.42 -4.93 -7.62
C ALA A 173 -9.15 -4.48 -6.90
N MET A 174 -9.26 -4.23 -5.57
CA MET A 174 -8.16 -3.73 -4.77
C MET A 174 -8.05 -4.49 -3.44
N VAL A 175 -6.81 -4.75 -3.01
CA VAL A 175 -6.51 -5.23 -1.65
C VAL A 175 -5.67 -4.19 -0.92
N GLN A 176 -6.04 -3.92 0.32
CA GLN A 176 -5.33 -2.97 1.18
C GLN A 176 -4.91 -3.65 2.48
N TYR A 177 -3.63 -3.60 2.80
CA TYR A 177 -3.10 -4.06 4.07
C TYR A 177 -2.97 -2.88 5.02
N TYR A 178 -3.67 -2.94 6.15
CA TYR A 178 -3.61 -1.90 7.20
C TYR A 178 -3.54 -0.47 6.64
N PRO A 179 -4.49 -0.05 5.74
CA PRO A 179 -4.39 1.22 5.02
C PRO A 179 -4.35 2.41 5.99
N ALA A 180 -3.39 3.32 5.79
CA ALA A 180 -3.16 4.45 6.69
C ALA A 180 -4.17 5.60 6.43
N PHE A 181 -5.46 5.33 6.55
CA PHE A 181 -6.50 6.34 6.44
C PHE A 181 -6.52 7.35 7.61
N CYS A 182 -5.67 7.12 8.64
CA CYS A 182 -5.41 8.06 9.72
C CYS A 182 -4.61 9.31 9.29
N ILE A 183 -3.94 9.30 8.13
CA ILE A 183 -3.01 10.37 7.71
C ILE A 183 -3.65 11.77 7.76
N PRO A 184 -4.87 12.03 7.26
CA PRO A 184 -5.51 13.34 7.39
C PRO A 184 -5.82 13.71 8.84
N ASP A 185 -6.26 12.76 9.67
CA ASP A 185 -6.55 12.99 11.09
C ASP A 185 -5.28 13.33 11.87
N ASP A 186 -4.18 12.64 11.55
CA ASP A 186 -2.88 12.89 12.21
C ASP A 186 -2.31 14.28 11.83
N ALA A 187 -2.56 14.74 10.58
CA ALA A 187 -2.23 16.10 10.18
C ALA A 187 -3.08 17.13 10.97
N ARG A 188 -4.40 16.93 11.07
CA ARG A 188 -5.32 17.80 11.82
C ARG A 188 -5.05 17.83 13.33
N LYS A 189 -4.64 16.71 13.92
CA LYS A 189 -4.19 16.68 15.34
C LYS A 189 -2.92 17.49 15.58
N ARG A 190 -2.08 17.61 14.56
CA ARG A 190 -0.77 18.26 14.66
C ARG A 190 -0.81 19.75 14.32
N PHE A 191 -1.63 20.15 13.36
CA PHE A 191 -1.68 21.50 12.84
C PHE A 191 -3.14 21.98 12.74
N ALA A 192 -3.45 23.14 13.37
CA ALA A 192 -4.79 23.71 13.29
C ALA A 192 -5.03 24.48 11.98
N SER A 193 -3.96 24.91 11.30
CA SER A 193 -4.04 25.62 10.03
C SER A 193 -2.81 25.36 9.15
N VAL A 194 -2.95 25.62 7.85
CA VAL A 194 -1.84 25.50 6.89
C VAL A 194 -0.67 26.44 7.25
N SER A 195 -0.93 27.60 7.85
CA SER A 195 0.13 28.54 8.27
C SER A 195 1.00 28.02 9.41
N GLU A 196 0.51 27.07 10.21
CA GLU A 196 1.27 26.45 11.30
C GLU A 196 2.20 25.32 10.82
N ILE A 197 2.04 24.85 9.59
CA ILE A 197 2.87 23.77 9.06
C ILE A 197 4.25 24.34 8.75
N PRO A 198 5.32 23.88 9.43
CA PRO A 198 6.66 24.33 9.14
C PRO A 198 7.16 23.77 7.79
N GLU A 199 8.19 24.38 7.21
CA GLU A 199 8.80 23.91 5.96
C GLU A 199 9.21 22.44 6.02
N THR A 200 9.61 21.97 7.20
CA THR A 200 9.92 20.55 7.41
C THR A 200 9.58 20.13 8.84
N TYR A 201 9.15 18.87 8.99
CA TYR A 201 8.88 18.28 10.30
C TYR A 201 9.14 16.77 10.29
N LYS A 202 8.94 16.10 11.41
CA LYS A 202 9.16 14.65 11.51
C LYS A 202 7.83 13.91 11.57
N VAL A 203 7.71 12.87 10.72
CA VAL A 203 6.73 11.82 10.82
C VAL A 203 7.49 10.54 11.15
N PHE A 204 7.17 9.90 12.28
CA PHE A 204 8.04 8.91 12.90
C PHE A 204 9.47 9.48 13.04
N ASN A 205 10.47 8.79 12.52
CA ASN A 205 11.87 9.27 12.53
C ASN A 205 12.34 9.85 11.18
N GLN A 206 11.42 10.03 10.24
CA GLN A 206 11.72 10.57 8.92
C GLN A 206 11.38 12.07 8.85
N LYS A 207 12.24 12.84 8.20
CA LYS A 207 12.01 14.27 7.93
C LYS A 207 11.20 14.39 6.64
N VAL A 208 10.04 15.03 6.73
CA VAL A 208 9.15 15.31 5.60
C VAL A 208 9.03 16.82 5.38
N GLY A 209 8.64 17.21 4.18
CA GLY A 209 8.36 18.60 3.84
C GLY A 209 6.93 19.01 4.19
N ARG A 210 6.69 20.31 4.11
CA ARG A 210 5.37 20.93 4.28
C ARG A 210 4.31 20.29 3.37
N VAL A 211 4.70 19.93 2.15
CA VAL A 211 3.84 19.29 1.13
C VAL A 211 3.13 18.03 1.65
N TYR A 212 3.72 17.34 2.64
CA TYR A 212 3.12 16.13 3.22
C TYR A 212 1.81 16.40 3.94
N ALA A 213 1.61 17.58 4.53
CA ALA A 213 0.42 17.89 5.33
C ALA A 213 -0.49 18.99 4.75
N GLU A 214 0.05 19.89 3.90
CA GLU A 214 -0.66 21.13 3.55
C GLU A 214 -2.03 20.94 2.90
N LYS A 215 -2.23 19.83 2.15
CA LYS A 215 -3.50 19.50 1.52
C LYS A 215 -4.37 18.55 2.34
N LEU A 216 -3.88 18.07 3.50
CA LEU A 216 -4.59 17.07 4.31
C LEU A 216 -5.61 17.67 5.27
N LEU A 217 -5.44 18.96 5.65
CA LEU A 217 -6.29 19.57 6.68
C LEU A 217 -7.77 19.61 6.27
N ASP A 218 -8.04 19.86 5.00
CA ASP A 218 -9.40 19.95 4.43
C ASP A 218 -9.75 18.67 3.61
N PHE A 219 -8.89 17.66 3.61
CA PHE A 219 -9.08 16.46 2.78
C PHE A 219 -9.93 15.41 3.51
N ASP A 220 -11.07 15.08 2.92
CA ASP A 220 -11.92 13.98 3.38
C ASP A 220 -11.59 12.70 2.60
N ILE A 221 -10.78 11.85 3.21
CA ILE A 221 -10.34 10.60 2.61
C ILE A 221 -11.47 9.60 2.40
N TYR A 222 -12.45 9.58 3.31
CA TYR A 222 -13.58 8.65 3.22
C TYR A 222 -14.54 9.01 2.10
N ARG A 223 -14.69 10.31 1.85
CA ARG A 223 -15.44 10.78 0.68
C ARG A 223 -14.73 10.40 -0.63
N GLU A 224 -13.39 10.47 -0.65
CA GLU A 224 -12.63 10.14 -1.86
C GLU A 224 -12.68 8.64 -2.17
N ILE A 225 -12.42 7.76 -1.17
CA ILE A 225 -12.43 6.31 -1.40
C ILE A 225 -13.82 5.76 -1.73
N ALA A 226 -14.89 6.38 -1.22
CA ALA A 226 -16.28 5.98 -1.52
C ALA A 226 -16.67 6.18 -3.01
N LEU A 227 -15.85 6.85 -3.80
CA LEU A 227 -16.07 7.00 -5.24
C LEU A 227 -15.64 5.78 -6.06
N TYR A 228 -14.96 4.82 -5.42
CA TYR A 228 -14.57 3.56 -6.05
C TYR A 228 -15.63 2.49 -5.73
N ASP A 229 -16.41 2.09 -6.72
CA ASP A 229 -17.55 1.18 -6.62
C ASP A 229 -17.23 -0.23 -7.16
N ARG A 230 -16.02 -0.71 -6.89
CA ARG A 230 -15.55 -2.03 -7.26
C ARG A 230 -15.04 -2.79 -6.02
N PRO A 231 -14.88 -4.12 -6.09
CA PRO A 231 -14.52 -4.92 -4.93
C PRO A 231 -13.24 -4.48 -4.23
N VAL A 232 -13.31 -4.28 -2.90
CA VAL A 232 -12.18 -3.93 -2.04
C VAL A 232 -12.07 -4.93 -0.88
N LEU A 233 -10.87 -5.44 -0.63
CA LEU A 233 -10.56 -6.23 0.56
C LEU A 233 -9.55 -5.48 1.43
N ILE A 234 -9.96 -5.13 2.64
CA ILE A 234 -9.08 -4.56 3.66
C ILE A 234 -8.66 -5.68 4.62
N ILE A 235 -7.35 -5.89 4.77
CA ILE A 235 -6.79 -6.86 5.73
C ILE A 235 -6.03 -6.07 6.78
N HIS A 236 -6.43 -6.20 8.05
CA HIS A 236 -5.90 -5.38 9.15
C HIS A 236 -5.63 -6.24 10.40
N GLY A 237 -4.54 -5.96 11.10
CA GLY A 237 -4.28 -6.57 12.40
C GLY A 237 -5.10 -5.89 13.49
N ASP A 238 -5.70 -6.64 14.41
CA ASP A 238 -6.48 -6.05 15.50
C ASP A 238 -5.63 -5.57 16.69
N ALA A 239 -4.31 -5.86 16.66
CA ALA A 239 -3.33 -5.34 17.61
C ALA A 239 -2.43 -4.24 17.00
N ASP A 240 -2.81 -3.68 15.85
CA ASP A 240 -2.06 -2.62 15.18
C ASP A 240 -2.03 -1.34 16.02
N GLN A 241 -0.82 -0.94 16.43
CA GLN A 241 -0.57 0.26 17.25
C GLN A 241 -0.14 1.48 16.44
N VAL A 242 0.00 1.34 15.13
CA VAL A 242 0.39 2.41 14.21
C VAL A 242 -0.83 2.99 13.50
N VAL A 243 -1.66 2.11 12.95
CA VAL A 243 -2.93 2.46 12.33
C VAL A 243 -4.03 1.67 13.04
N ASP A 244 -4.85 2.35 13.83
CA ASP A 244 -5.96 1.70 14.52
C ASP A 244 -6.92 1.03 13.51
N VAL A 245 -7.31 -0.20 13.80
CA VAL A 245 -8.18 -1.01 12.92
C VAL A 245 -9.53 -0.34 12.63
N SER A 246 -9.96 0.60 13.47
CA SER A 246 -11.19 1.37 13.25
C SER A 246 -11.18 2.17 11.94
N TYR A 247 -10.02 2.62 11.49
CA TYR A 247 -9.88 3.30 10.20
C TYR A 247 -10.24 2.40 9.02
N GLY A 248 -9.80 1.14 9.04
CA GLY A 248 -10.17 0.16 8.03
C GLY A 248 -11.65 -0.22 8.10
N ARG A 249 -12.21 -0.37 9.32
CA ARG A 249 -13.65 -0.64 9.51
C ARG A 249 -14.52 0.50 8.99
N ARG A 250 -14.15 1.74 9.30
CA ARG A 250 -14.86 2.92 8.79
C ARG A 250 -14.82 3.01 7.26
N ALA A 251 -13.73 2.57 6.61
CA ALA A 251 -13.67 2.52 5.16
C ALA A 251 -14.73 1.59 4.58
N ALA A 252 -14.96 0.42 5.18
CA ALA A 252 -16.01 -0.50 4.75
C ALA A 252 -17.44 0.00 5.08
N GLU A 253 -17.61 0.98 5.95
CA GLU A 253 -18.92 1.59 6.22
C GLU A 253 -19.32 2.59 5.12
N VAL A 254 -18.34 3.18 4.43
CA VAL A 254 -18.58 4.19 3.37
C VAL A 254 -18.49 3.61 1.96
N ASP A 255 -17.93 2.41 1.80
CA ASP A 255 -17.77 1.69 0.54
C ASP A 255 -18.55 0.37 0.63
N ALA A 256 -19.64 0.28 -0.11
CA ALA A 256 -20.56 -0.88 -0.07
C ALA A 256 -19.92 -2.20 -0.56
N ASP A 257 -18.90 -2.13 -1.38
CA ASP A 257 -18.18 -3.28 -1.93
C ASP A 257 -16.91 -3.63 -1.15
N ALA A 258 -16.61 -2.89 -0.06
CA ALA A 258 -15.46 -3.13 0.78
C ALA A 258 -15.74 -4.19 1.87
N GLN A 259 -14.81 -5.13 2.01
CA GLN A 259 -14.79 -6.15 3.05
C GLN A 259 -13.59 -5.95 3.97
N VAL A 260 -13.78 -6.15 5.28
CA VAL A 260 -12.68 -6.10 6.25
C VAL A 260 -12.44 -7.48 6.85
N VAL A 261 -11.20 -7.93 6.77
CA VAL A 261 -10.72 -9.12 7.47
C VAL A 261 -9.72 -8.71 8.54
N CYS A 262 -10.12 -8.85 9.81
CA CYS A 262 -9.21 -8.64 10.93
C CYS A 262 -8.37 -9.90 11.18
N LEU A 263 -7.05 -9.73 11.33
CA LEU A 263 -6.12 -10.79 11.71
C LEU A 263 -5.84 -10.70 13.21
N PRO A 264 -6.32 -11.68 14.01
CA PRO A 264 -6.19 -11.63 15.46
C PRO A 264 -4.74 -11.61 15.94
N GLY A 265 -4.39 -10.65 16.81
CA GLY A 265 -3.06 -10.49 17.42
C GLY A 265 -1.98 -10.01 16.48
N GLU A 266 -2.30 -9.68 15.23
CA GLU A 266 -1.34 -9.10 14.28
C GLU A 266 -1.24 -7.58 14.47
N ASP A 267 -0.01 -7.09 14.37
CA ASP A 267 0.37 -5.67 14.43
C ASP A 267 0.60 -5.12 13.02
N GLN A 268 0.98 -3.84 12.92
CA GLN A 268 1.42 -3.21 11.67
C GLN A 268 2.50 -4.08 10.99
N SER A 269 2.39 -4.26 9.70
CA SER A 269 3.29 -5.09 8.87
C SER A 269 3.18 -6.60 9.06
N PHE A 270 2.27 -7.08 9.89
CA PHE A 270 2.02 -8.50 10.19
C PHE A 270 3.26 -9.32 10.61
N SER A 271 3.06 -10.36 11.37
CA SER A 271 4.06 -11.40 11.63
C SER A 271 4.36 -12.23 10.36
N GLY A 272 5.35 -13.12 10.40
CA GLY A 272 5.63 -14.01 9.28
C GLY A 272 4.45 -14.92 8.89
N ARG A 273 3.64 -15.37 9.88
CA ARG A 273 2.41 -16.13 9.64
C ARG A 273 1.28 -15.22 9.13
N GLY A 274 1.14 -14.04 9.70
CA GLY A 274 0.18 -13.03 9.28
C GLY A 274 0.40 -12.60 7.83
N LYS A 275 1.65 -12.34 7.43
CA LYS A 275 2.02 -12.04 6.03
C LYS A 275 1.57 -13.13 5.06
N LEU A 276 1.82 -14.39 5.41
CA LEU A 276 1.40 -15.51 4.55
C LEU A 276 -0.11 -15.61 4.46
N LYS A 277 -0.82 -15.42 5.59
CA LYS A 277 -2.28 -15.43 5.61
C LYS A 277 -2.84 -14.26 4.81
N ALA A 278 -2.30 -13.05 4.96
CA ALA A 278 -2.69 -11.88 4.20
C ALA A 278 -2.44 -12.07 2.69
N ALA A 279 -1.25 -12.59 2.31
CA ALA A 279 -0.96 -12.89 0.91
C ALA A 279 -1.93 -13.93 0.32
N LYS A 280 -2.28 -14.98 1.09
CA LYS A 280 -3.27 -15.97 0.64
C LYS A 280 -4.65 -15.36 0.46
N LEU A 281 -5.12 -14.56 1.40
CA LEU A 281 -6.39 -13.85 1.30
C LEU A 281 -6.43 -12.92 0.08
N ALA A 282 -5.35 -12.18 -0.17
CA ALA A 282 -5.23 -11.32 -1.34
C ALA A 282 -5.28 -12.13 -2.65
N PHE A 283 -4.53 -13.22 -2.73
CA PHE A 283 -4.53 -14.11 -3.88
C PHE A 283 -5.94 -14.69 -4.15
N ASP A 284 -6.61 -15.19 -3.11
CA ASP A 284 -7.96 -15.76 -3.24
C ASP A 284 -8.96 -14.70 -3.69
N PHE A 285 -8.86 -13.49 -3.11
CA PHE A 285 -9.71 -12.37 -3.48
C PHE A 285 -9.52 -11.97 -4.94
N PHE A 286 -8.29 -11.78 -5.42
CA PHE A 286 -8.03 -11.48 -6.83
C PHE A 286 -8.49 -12.61 -7.74
N THR A 287 -8.26 -13.87 -7.36
CA THR A 287 -8.69 -15.02 -8.16
C THR A 287 -10.22 -15.09 -8.30
N THR A 288 -10.96 -14.73 -7.25
CA THR A 288 -12.43 -14.70 -7.27
C THR A 288 -12.97 -13.58 -8.18
N HIS A 289 -12.21 -12.52 -8.37
CA HIS A 289 -12.59 -11.36 -9.19
C HIS A 289 -11.92 -11.35 -10.58
N LEU A 290 -11.35 -12.47 -11.00
CA LEU A 290 -10.91 -12.61 -12.39
C LEU A 290 -12.13 -12.64 -13.32
N THR A 291 -12.11 -11.76 -14.31
CA THR A 291 -13.02 -11.84 -15.45
C THR A 291 -12.50 -12.88 -16.46
N ALA A 292 -13.38 -13.64 -17.06
CA ALA A 292 -12.99 -14.55 -18.14
C ALA A 292 -12.41 -13.72 -19.28
N CYS A 293 -11.17 -14.04 -19.69
CA CYS A 293 -10.60 -13.44 -20.89
C CYS A 293 -11.56 -13.75 -22.07
N THR A 294 -12.28 -12.76 -22.55
CA THR A 294 -13.00 -12.90 -23.82
C THR A 294 -11.93 -12.96 -24.89
N ALA A 295 -11.56 -14.19 -25.30
CA ALA A 295 -10.73 -14.38 -26.48
C ALA A 295 -11.45 -13.65 -27.62
N ALA A 296 -10.82 -12.59 -28.15
CA ALA A 296 -11.26 -11.98 -29.39
C ALA A 296 -11.19 -13.09 -30.45
N GLU A 297 -12.37 -13.48 -30.97
CA GLU A 297 -12.51 -14.36 -32.13
C GLU A 297 -11.87 -13.75 -33.38
#